data_35d84ef63044b39f680ceb3d09995fe5
#
_entry.id   35d84ef63044b39f680ceb3d09995fe5
#
_cell.length_a   1.000
_cell.length_b   1.000
_cell.length_c   1.000
_cell.angle_alpha   90.00
_cell.angle_beta   90.00
_cell.angle_gamma   90.00
#
_symmetry.space_group_name_H-M   'P 1'
#
loop_
_entity.id
_entity.type
_entity.pdbx_description
1 polymer ?
#
loop_
_entity_poly.entity_id
_entity_poly.type
_entity_poly.pdbx_seq_one_letter_code
_entity_poly.pdbx_strand_id
1 'polypeptide(L)'
;MKKFYILFLSIFIFNTYLLASVSSEKESQNADLFAGATDKKSAEIFNDSCISCHSGGVPRAPHATTFSAMSADYILETLNGVMSSQASHLNKDEKIKLAEFISGGSVSTNIPEPNFCSAEILDSKINFDDKDSYSQWGYDKHNTRRAKSKINSENAKTMKLKWVFAFPGATRSRSQPSVSGNVIYIGGQNSNLYALDREIGCVRWMTKTQGEIRSAPVIEKIKSEYFVYAGDYEGNVYKYDALTGENIWTKSLRYHPRVILTGSVRVYDEIIYVPLSSREWADGANPDYECCTFRGGVMALDAITGEELWTTYSIPVPAKHLGDYNESGKKIL
;
A
#
# COMPACT_ATOMS: atom_id res chain seq x y z
N MET A 1 37.57 27.07 53.62
CA MET A 1 37.91 26.34 52.37
C MET A 1 37.29 24.93 52.25
N LYS A 2 36.49 24.41 53.21
CA LYS A 2 35.89 23.07 53.13
C LYS A 2 34.43 23.03 52.62
N LYS A 3 33.75 24.15 52.48
CA LYS A 3 32.36 24.21 52.00
C LYS A 3 32.17 24.33 50.48
N PHE A 4 33.26 24.65 49.73
CA PHE A 4 33.17 24.81 48.30
C PHE A 4 33.31 23.52 47.48
N TYR A 5 33.93 22.48 48.07
CA TYR A 5 34.12 21.20 47.37
C TYR A 5 32.88 20.28 47.33
N ILE A 6 31.96 20.43 48.26
CA ILE A 6 30.73 19.62 48.31
C ILE A 6 29.70 20.05 47.27
N LEU A 7 29.70 21.35 46.89
CA LEU A 7 28.76 21.89 45.91
C LEU A 7 29.13 21.49 44.45
N PHE A 8 30.45 21.32 44.18
CA PHE A 8 30.90 20.90 42.85
C PHE A 8 30.69 19.39 42.63
N LEU A 9 30.73 18.57 43.64
CA LEU A 9 30.51 17.13 43.52
C LEU A 9 29.02 16.79 43.26
N SER A 10 28.10 17.54 43.86
CA SER A 10 26.68 17.37 43.66
C SER A 10 26.19 17.80 42.25
N ILE A 11 26.82 18.80 41.63
CA ILE A 11 26.50 19.25 40.28
C ILE A 11 26.99 18.22 39.24
N PHE A 12 28.12 17.56 39.46
CA PHE A 12 28.65 16.54 38.58
C PHE A 12 27.85 15.23 38.62
N ILE A 13 27.34 14.83 39.80
CA ILE A 13 26.50 13.65 39.97
C ILE A 13 25.12 13.89 39.35
N PHE A 14 24.55 15.11 39.46
CA PHE A 14 23.25 15.45 38.87
C PHE A 14 23.32 15.47 37.33
N ASN A 15 24.44 15.92 36.73
CA ASN A 15 24.62 15.92 35.28
C ASN A 15 24.84 14.52 34.70
N THR A 16 25.48 13.59 35.45
CA THR A 16 25.62 12.19 34.99
C THR A 16 24.31 11.42 35.09
N TYR A 17 23.45 11.70 36.07
CA TYR A 17 22.12 11.12 36.16
C TYR A 17 21.18 11.66 35.07
N LEU A 18 21.29 12.92 34.70
CA LEU A 18 20.47 13.52 33.59
C LEU A 18 20.86 12.97 32.23
N LEU A 19 22.19 12.72 32.00
CA LEU A 19 22.63 12.11 30.73
C LEU A 19 22.32 10.60 30.68
N ALA A 20 22.30 9.89 31.79
CA ALA A 20 21.90 8.48 31.84
C ALA A 20 20.37 8.31 31.66
N SER A 21 19.55 9.23 32.15
CA SER A 21 18.10 9.18 31.96
C SER A 21 17.69 9.52 30.52
N VAL A 22 18.40 10.45 29.87
CA VAL A 22 18.13 10.79 28.46
C VAL A 22 18.55 9.68 27.48
N SER A 23 19.61 8.91 27.81
CA SER A 23 19.99 7.75 27.00
C SER A 23 19.04 6.56 27.19
N SER A 24 18.50 6.34 28.40
CA SER A 24 17.55 5.26 28.66
C SER A 24 16.14 5.55 28.08
N GLU A 25 15.72 6.82 28.00
CA GLU A 25 14.47 7.18 27.35
C GLU A 25 14.54 7.05 25.81
N LYS A 26 15.69 7.26 25.19
CA LYS A 26 15.84 7.01 23.74
C LYS A 26 15.86 5.52 23.38
N GLU A 27 16.38 4.65 24.25
CA GLU A 27 16.32 3.20 24.06
C GLU A 27 14.91 2.64 24.26
N SER A 28 14.09 3.22 25.14
CA SER A 28 12.72 2.75 25.37
C SER A 28 11.74 3.14 24.25
N GLN A 29 11.95 4.27 23.60
CA GLN A 29 11.04 4.72 22.51
C GLN A 29 11.12 3.87 21.24
N ASN A 30 12.26 3.22 20.97
CA ASN A 30 12.38 2.32 19.83
C ASN A 30 11.84 0.90 20.11
N ALA A 31 11.72 0.49 21.36
CA ALA A 31 11.14 -0.79 21.73
C ALA A 31 9.61 -0.81 21.64
N ASP A 32 8.95 0.34 21.78
CA ASP A 32 7.49 0.48 21.72
C ASP A 32 6.92 0.47 20.30
N LEU A 33 7.75 0.69 19.28
CA LEU A 33 7.33 0.63 17.86
C LEU A 33 6.83 -0.76 17.44
N PHE A 34 7.21 -1.79 18.17
CA PHE A 34 6.86 -3.18 17.91
C PHE A 34 6.23 -3.84 19.15
N ALA A 35 5.34 -3.13 19.84
CA ALA A 35 4.69 -3.60 21.05
C ALA A 35 4.13 -5.04 20.88
N GLY A 36 4.67 -5.97 21.67
CA GLY A 36 4.32 -7.39 21.67
C GLY A 36 5.39 -8.32 21.10
N ALA A 37 6.47 -7.80 20.52
CA ALA A 37 7.56 -8.63 20.02
C ALA A 37 8.50 -9.04 21.15
N THR A 38 8.61 -10.35 21.35
CA THR A 38 9.52 -10.96 22.35
C THR A 38 10.89 -11.33 21.77
N ASP A 39 11.07 -11.19 20.45
CA ASP A 39 12.31 -11.58 19.75
C ASP A 39 13.33 -10.44 19.76
N LYS A 40 14.23 -10.49 20.78
CA LYS A 40 15.32 -9.52 20.94
C LYS A 40 16.28 -9.50 19.75
N LYS A 41 16.55 -10.67 19.14
CA LYS A 41 17.50 -10.78 18.01
C LYS A 41 16.95 -10.06 16.77
N SER A 42 15.69 -10.22 16.46
CA SER A 42 15.05 -9.51 15.35
C SER A 42 15.01 -7.99 15.58
N ALA A 43 14.81 -7.55 16.83
CA ALA A 43 14.88 -6.15 17.19
C ALA A 43 16.29 -5.56 16.98
N GLU A 44 17.33 -6.27 17.39
CA GLU A 44 18.73 -5.90 17.17
C GLU A 44 19.03 -5.81 15.66
N ILE A 45 18.71 -6.84 14.89
CA ILE A 45 18.88 -6.83 13.42
C ILE A 45 18.18 -5.62 12.78
N PHE A 46 16.95 -5.33 13.19
CA PHE A 46 16.21 -4.19 12.67
C PHE A 46 16.88 -2.86 13.00
N ASN A 47 17.28 -2.66 14.25
CA ASN A 47 17.95 -1.44 14.69
C ASN A 47 19.31 -1.24 14.01
N ASP A 48 20.08 -2.30 13.83
CA ASP A 48 21.42 -2.21 13.25
C ASP A 48 21.40 -2.02 11.73
N SER A 49 20.48 -2.68 11.04
CA SER A 49 20.53 -2.81 9.58
C SER A 49 19.40 -2.09 8.83
N CYS A 50 18.29 -1.74 9.49
CA CYS A 50 17.07 -1.30 8.82
C CYS A 50 16.63 0.11 9.24
N ILE A 51 16.70 0.45 10.52
CA ILE A 51 16.12 1.68 11.08
C ILE A 51 16.71 2.93 10.43
N SER A 52 18.00 2.92 10.05
CA SER A 52 18.68 4.06 9.42
C SER A 52 17.96 4.55 8.16
N CYS A 53 17.37 3.64 7.38
CA CYS A 53 16.60 3.97 6.19
C CYS A 53 15.09 4.11 6.50
N HIS A 54 14.59 3.32 7.46
CA HIS A 54 13.16 3.21 7.76
C HIS A 54 12.68 4.12 8.91
N SER A 55 13.53 5.07 9.35
CA SER A 55 13.17 6.16 10.27
C SER A 55 12.59 7.41 9.59
N GLY A 56 12.42 7.38 8.26
CA GLY A 56 11.83 8.49 7.48
C GLY A 56 12.85 9.36 6.73
N GLY A 57 14.14 9.21 6.99
CA GLY A 57 15.21 10.00 6.32
C GLY A 57 15.44 9.63 4.85
N VAL A 58 15.08 8.43 4.43
CA VAL A 58 15.29 7.95 3.06
C VAL A 58 13.99 7.99 2.28
N PRO A 59 13.92 8.77 1.18
CA PRO A 59 12.75 8.80 0.30
C PRO A 59 12.39 7.39 -0.19
N ARG A 60 11.10 7.05 -0.17
CA ARG A 60 10.50 5.76 -0.55
C ARG A 60 10.82 4.56 0.36
N ALA A 61 11.71 4.67 1.33
CA ALA A 61 11.75 3.69 2.39
C ALA A 61 10.49 3.86 3.26
N PRO A 62 9.64 2.84 3.40
CA PRO A 62 8.47 2.93 4.28
C PRO A 62 8.94 3.22 5.70
N HIS A 63 8.29 4.15 6.41
CA HIS A 63 8.58 4.37 7.82
C HIS A 63 8.23 3.11 8.64
N ALA A 64 9.02 2.79 9.66
CA ALA A 64 8.85 1.59 10.49
C ALA A 64 7.43 1.42 11.04
N THR A 65 6.74 2.52 11.40
CA THR A 65 5.35 2.50 11.86
C THR A 65 4.35 1.94 10.84
N THR A 66 4.72 1.85 9.56
CA THR A 66 3.84 1.32 8.52
C THR A 66 3.95 -0.19 8.35
N PHE A 67 4.95 -0.82 8.94
CA PHE A 67 5.21 -2.26 8.75
C PHE A 67 4.13 -3.15 9.37
N SER A 68 3.56 -2.76 10.50
CA SER A 68 2.42 -3.46 11.09
C SER A 68 1.18 -3.51 10.18
N ALA A 69 1.19 -2.70 9.10
CA ALA A 69 0.17 -2.72 8.06
C ALA A 69 0.48 -3.69 6.91
N MET A 70 1.66 -4.32 6.91
CA MET A 70 2.13 -5.27 5.89
C MET A 70 2.02 -6.70 6.44
N SER A 71 1.87 -7.69 5.55
CA SER A 71 1.94 -9.10 5.96
C SER A 71 3.39 -9.53 6.13
N ALA A 72 3.63 -10.54 6.99
CA ALA A 72 4.96 -11.14 7.14
C ALA A 72 5.47 -11.72 5.81
N ASP A 73 4.60 -12.33 5.02
CA ASP A 73 4.94 -12.88 3.70
C ASP A 73 5.40 -11.78 2.73
N TYR A 74 4.71 -10.63 2.69
CA TYR A 74 5.11 -9.50 1.85
C TYR A 74 6.46 -8.93 2.27
N ILE A 75 6.70 -8.80 3.58
CA ILE A 75 8.00 -8.34 4.10
C ILE A 75 9.10 -9.34 3.76
N LEU A 76 8.84 -10.66 3.91
CA LEU A 76 9.80 -11.71 3.55
C LEU A 76 10.12 -11.70 2.05
N GLU A 77 9.12 -11.54 1.18
CA GLU A 77 9.30 -11.35 -0.26
C GLU A 77 10.17 -10.13 -0.54
N THR A 78 9.92 -9.02 0.15
CA THR A 78 10.70 -7.78 0.03
C THR A 78 12.16 -7.97 0.46
N LEU A 79 12.42 -8.70 1.57
CA LEU A 79 13.77 -9.04 2.04
C LEU A 79 14.54 -9.96 1.08
N ASN A 80 13.84 -10.74 0.26
CA ASN A 80 14.44 -11.57 -0.80
C ASN A 80 14.49 -10.87 -2.16
N GLY A 81 13.74 -9.78 -2.33
CA GLY A 81 13.63 -8.98 -3.55
C GLY A 81 14.37 -7.64 -3.46
N VAL A 82 13.61 -6.54 -3.41
CA VAL A 82 14.15 -5.17 -3.48
C VAL A 82 15.09 -4.80 -2.33
N MET A 83 15.00 -5.48 -1.18
CA MET A 83 15.86 -5.32 -0.01
C MET A 83 16.92 -6.42 0.11
N SER A 84 17.10 -7.25 -0.92
CA SER A 84 18.01 -8.41 -0.86
C SER A 84 19.47 -8.04 -0.57
N SER A 85 19.94 -6.90 -1.05
CA SER A 85 21.31 -6.42 -0.76
C SER A 85 21.48 -6.01 0.70
N GLN A 86 20.51 -5.32 1.29
CA GLN A 86 20.52 -4.92 2.70
C GLN A 86 20.34 -6.12 3.65
N ALA A 87 19.61 -7.14 3.20
CA ALA A 87 19.35 -8.37 3.93
C ALA A 87 20.29 -9.53 3.54
N SER A 88 21.36 -9.25 2.80
CA SER A 88 22.29 -10.29 2.28
C SER A 88 23.04 -11.06 3.36
N HIS A 89 23.25 -10.44 4.53
CA HIS A 89 23.93 -11.02 5.68
C HIS A 89 23.00 -11.93 6.53
N LEU A 90 21.69 -11.91 6.27
CA LEU A 90 20.71 -12.70 6.99
C LEU A 90 20.47 -14.06 6.32
N ASN A 91 20.45 -15.11 7.10
CA ASN A 91 20.02 -16.42 6.62
C ASN A 91 18.48 -16.50 6.49
N LYS A 92 17.97 -17.61 5.93
CA LYS A 92 16.55 -17.80 5.67
C LYS A 92 15.67 -17.67 6.93
N ASP A 93 16.10 -18.28 8.03
CA ASP A 93 15.33 -18.30 9.28
C ASP A 93 15.34 -16.91 9.95
N GLU A 94 16.43 -16.18 9.87
CA GLU A 94 16.52 -14.80 10.34
C GLU A 94 15.63 -13.86 9.55
N LYS A 95 15.55 -14.02 8.22
CA LYS A 95 14.63 -13.25 7.38
C LYS A 95 13.16 -13.53 7.72
N ILE A 96 12.81 -14.80 7.98
CA ILE A 96 11.46 -15.18 8.40
C ILE A 96 11.12 -14.51 9.73
N LYS A 97 11.97 -14.70 10.76
CA LYS A 97 11.75 -14.11 12.08
C LYS A 97 11.69 -12.59 12.05
N LEU A 98 12.57 -11.96 11.27
CA LEU A 98 12.55 -10.51 11.09
C LEU A 98 11.24 -10.05 10.44
N ALA A 99 10.76 -10.74 9.41
CA ALA A 99 9.49 -10.42 8.76
C ALA A 99 8.30 -10.55 9.73
N GLU A 100 8.27 -11.59 10.53
CA GLU A 100 7.26 -11.81 11.59
C GLU A 100 7.33 -10.73 12.67
N PHE A 101 8.52 -10.41 13.12
CA PHE A 101 8.77 -9.35 14.10
C PHE A 101 8.26 -7.99 13.62
N ILE A 102 8.62 -7.59 12.40
CA ILE A 102 8.28 -6.28 11.83
C ILE A 102 6.77 -6.14 11.58
N SER A 103 6.13 -7.22 11.08
CA SER A 103 4.70 -7.21 10.76
C SER A 103 3.80 -7.40 11.97
N GLY A 104 4.31 -8.02 13.02
CA GLY A 104 3.51 -8.55 14.14
C GLY A 104 2.64 -9.75 13.76
N GLY A 105 2.87 -10.36 12.59
CA GLY A 105 2.17 -11.54 12.08
C GLY A 105 3.11 -12.72 11.90
N SER A 106 2.61 -13.84 11.37
CA SER A 106 3.43 -15.00 11.04
C SER A 106 3.58 -15.16 9.53
N VAL A 107 4.75 -15.66 9.11
CA VAL A 107 4.98 -16.09 7.73
C VAL A 107 4.15 -17.35 7.47
N SER A 108 3.40 -17.32 6.41
CA SER A 108 2.63 -18.48 5.97
C SER A 108 3.58 -19.53 5.39
N THR A 109 3.72 -20.64 6.10
CA THR A 109 4.57 -21.77 5.64
C THR A 109 3.93 -22.54 4.50
N ASN A 110 2.67 -22.27 4.22
CA ASN A 110 1.89 -22.99 3.21
C ASN A 110 0.87 -22.02 2.58
N ILE A 111 1.35 -21.08 1.74
CA ILE A 111 0.45 -20.23 0.95
C ILE A 111 -0.15 -21.14 -0.14
N PRO A 112 -1.44 -21.46 -0.08
CA PRO A 112 -2.04 -22.29 -1.11
C PRO A 112 -1.99 -21.56 -2.46
N GLU A 113 -1.62 -22.27 -3.50
CA GLU A 113 -1.73 -21.75 -4.86
C GLU A 113 -3.18 -21.37 -5.15
N PRO A 114 -3.41 -20.28 -5.89
CA PRO A 114 -4.75 -19.91 -6.32
C PRO A 114 -5.38 -21.02 -7.15
N ASN A 115 -6.65 -21.26 -6.96
CA ASN A 115 -7.41 -22.19 -7.79
C ASN A 115 -7.66 -21.57 -9.17
N PHE A 116 -6.86 -21.94 -10.17
CA PHE A 116 -7.03 -21.45 -11.55
C PHE A 116 -8.19 -22.18 -12.24
N CYS A 117 -8.86 -21.45 -13.12
CA CYS A 117 -9.98 -21.98 -13.90
C CYS A 117 -9.52 -23.05 -14.90
N SER A 118 -10.41 -24.01 -15.17
CA SER A 118 -10.19 -24.99 -16.24
C SER A 118 -10.20 -24.32 -17.64
N ALA A 119 -9.62 -25.00 -18.63
CA ALA A 119 -9.61 -24.52 -20.02
C ALA A 119 -11.04 -24.24 -20.53
N GLU A 120 -12.02 -25.10 -20.19
CA GLU A 120 -13.41 -24.92 -20.58
C GLU A 120 -14.00 -23.60 -20.09
N ILE A 121 -13.66 -23.18 -18.84
CA ILE A 121 -14.12 -21.90 -18.29
C ILE A 121 -13.37 -20.75 -18.94
N LEU A 122 -12.07 -20.88 -19.20
CA LEU A 122 -11.27 -19.86 -19.87
C LEU A 122 -11.73 -19.60 -21.30
N ASP A 123 -12.15 -20.63 -22.00
CA ASP A 123 -12.72 -20.55 -23.36
C ASP A 123 -14.12 -19.99 -23.39
N SER A 124 -14.81 -19.90 -22.24
CA SER A 124 -16.15 -19.34 -22.15
C SER A 124 -16.15 -17.83 -22.50
N LYS A 125 -17.10 -17.43 -23.35
CA LYS A 125 -17.23 -16.04 -23.78
C LYS A 125 -17.60 -15.15 -22.59
N ILE A 126 -16.85 -14.06 -22.42
CA ILE A 126 -17.14 -13.00 -21.46
C ILE A 126 -18.07 -11.98 -22.14
N ASN A 127 -19.22 -11.73 -21.53
CA ASN A 127 -20.15 -10.69 -21.97
C ASN A 127 -19.86 -9.40 -21.21
N PHE A 128 -18.89 -8.61 -21.66
CA PHE A 128 -18.51 -7.34 -21.02
C PHE A 128 -19.61 -6.27 -21.10
N ASP A 129 -20.52 -6.35 -22.07
CA ASP A 129 -21.64 -5.41 -22.26
C ASP A 129 -22.86 -5.73 -21.35
N ASP A 130 -22.68 -6.60 -20.33
CA ASP A 130 -23.74 -6.95 -19.39
C ASP A 130 -24.23 -5.69 -18.65
N LYS A 131 -25.55 -5.48 -18.70
CA LYS A 131 -26.23 -4.32 -18.08
C LYS A 131 -26.12 -4.29 -16.54
N ASP A 132 -25.80 -5.43 -15.94
CA ASP A 132 -25.64 -5.59 -14.49
C ASP A 132 -24.17 -5.44 -14.04
N SER A 133 -23.31 -5.01 -14.96
CA SER A 133 -21.91 -4.74 -14.68
C SER A 133 -21.73 -3.63 -13.64
N TYR A 134 -20.72 -3.80 -12.76
CA TYR A 134 -20.27 -2.82 -11.76
C TYR A 134 -18.79 -2.53 -12.02
N SER A 135 -18.50 -1.80 -13.10
CA SER A 135 -17.17 -1.72 -13.71
C SER A 135 -16.20 -0.73 -13.06
N GLN A 136 -16.59 -0.09 -11.94
CA GLN A 136 -15.80 0.98 -11.33
C GLN A 136 -16.24 1.29 -9.90
N TRP A 137 -15.45 2.07 -9.17
CA TRP A 137 -15.83 2.58 -7.85
C TRP A 137 -17.13 3.40 -7.92
N GLY A 138 -18.01 3.18 -6.95
CA GLY A 138 -19.24 3.97 -6.81
C GLY A 138 -20.34 3.63 -7.79
N TYR A 139 -20.16 2.62 -8.63
CA TYR A 139 -21.11 2.08 -9.62
C TYR A 139 -21.24 2.95 -10.88
N ASP A 140 -21.59 4.20 -10.76
CA ASP A 140 -21.83 5.10 -11.90
C ASP A 140 -21.14 6.47 -11.73
N LYS A 141 -21.29 7.34 -12.73
CA LYS A 141 -20.73 8.70 -12.72
C LYS A 141 -21.30 9.61 -11.61
N HIS A 142 -22.43 9.26 -11.06
CA HIS A 142 -23.08 9.98 -9.95
C HIS A 142 -22.70 9.42 -8.58
N ASN A 143 -21.86 8.37 -8.55
CA ASN A 143 -21.42 7.70 -7.32
C ASN A 143 -22.61 7.20 -6.46
N THR A 144 -23.64 6.67 -7.11
CA THR A 144 -24.88 6.25 -6.46
C THR A 144 -24.68 5.05 -5.54
N ARG A 145 -23.59 4.27 -5.74
CA ARG A 145 -23.25 3.04 -5.00
C ARG A 145 -24.37 2.00 -5.00
N ARG A 146 -25.28 2.11 -5.93
CA ARG A 146 -26.46 1.27 -6.03
C ARG A 146 -26.46 0.48 -7.33
N ALA A 147 -25.93 -0.73 -7.27
CA ALA A 147 -26.04 -1.67 -8.38
C ALA A 147 -27.50 -2.08 -8.61
N LYS A 148 -27.82 -2.40 -9.86
CA LYS A 148 -29.07 -3.08 -10.18
C LYS A 148 -28.99 -4.50 -9.62
N SER A 149 -29.72 -4.76 -8.54
CA SER A 149 -29.71 -6.02 -7.85
C SER A 149 -31.12 -6.54 -7.63
N LYS A 150 -31.28 -7.87 -7.69
CA LYS A 150 -32.51 -8.56 -7.27
C LYS A 150 -32.56 -8.77 -5.76
N ILE A 151 -31.48 -8.41 -5.03
CA ILE A 151 -31.43 -8.57 -3.57
C ILE A 151 -32.27 -7.47 -2.93
N ASN A 152 -33.14 -7.86 -2.03
CA ASN A 152 -34.01 -6.98 -1.25
C ASN A 152 -34.10 -7.47 0.22
N SER A 153 -34.81 -6.75 1.06
CA SER A 153 -34.95 -7.06 2.50
C SER A 153 -35.59 -8.43 2.77
N GLU A 154 -36.36 -8.95 1.83
CA GLU A 154 -37.05 -10.25 1.98
C GLU A 154 -36.10 -11.40 1.64
N ASN A 155 -35.44 -11.36 0.47
CA ASN A 155 -34.60 -12.45 0.01
C ASN A 155 -33.17 -12.42 0.56
N ALA A 156 -32.70 -11.30 1.10
CA ALA A 156 -31.39 -11.22 1.75
C ALA A 156 -31.21 -12.25 2.88
N LYS A 157 -32.29 -12.55 3.60
CA LYS A 157 -32.30 -13.52 4.73
C LYS A 157 -32.10 -14.97 4.29
N THR A 158 -32.35 -15.28 3.02
CA THR A 158 -32.24 -16.65 2.44
C THR A 158 -31.00 -16.82 1.57
N MET A 159 -30.12 -15.80 1.51
CA MET A 159 -28.87 -15.90 0.77
C MET A 159 -27.98 -17.00 1.34
N LYS A 160 -27.30 -17.70 0.44
CA LYS A 160 -26.32 -18.73 0.78
C LYS A 160 -24.95 -18.33 0.24
N LEU A 161 -23.91 -18.71 0.97
CA LEU A 161 -22.55 -18.57 0.50
C LEU A 161 -22.37 -19.39 -0.78
N LYS A 162 -21.92 -18.75 -1.86
CA LYS A 162 -21.66 -19.40 -3.14
C LYS A 162 -20.23 -19.93 -3.23
N TRP A 163 -19.27 -19.08 -2.94
CA TRP A 163 -17.85 -19.40 -2.88
C TRP A 163 -17.10 -18.34 -2.06
N VAL A 164 -15.86 -18.61 -1.72
CA VAL A 164 -14.94 -17.72 -1.00
C VAL A 164 -13.62 -17.72 -1.74
N PHE A 165 -13.02 -16.55 -1.88
CA PHE A 165 -11.66 -16.38 -2.37
C PHE A 165 -10.80 -15.79 -1.26
N ALA A 166 -9.72 -16.49 -0.88
CA ALA A 166 -8.71 -16.00 0.04
C ALA A 166 -7.52 -15.47 -0.77
N PHE A 167 -7.11 -14.24 -0.50
CA PHE A 167 -5.91 -13.67 -1.13
C PHE A 167 -4.66 -14.32 -0.54
N PRO A 168 -3.86 -15.06 -1.32
CA PRO A 168 -2.67 -15.72 -0.80
C PRO A 168 -1.69 -14.73 -0.15
N GLY A 169 -1.26 -15.03 1.06
CA GLY A 169 -0.31 -14.19 1.80
C GLY A 169 -0.82 -12.80 2.20
N ALA A 170 -2.12 -12.52 2.09
CA ALA A 170 -2.69 -11.23 2.44
C ALA A 170 -3.54 -11.31 3.71
N THR A 171 -3.34 -10.36 4.62
CA THR A 171 -4.12 -10.25 5.88
C THR A 171 -5.25 -9.24 5.78
N ARG A 172 -5.32 -8.48 4.68
CA ARG A 172 -6.29 -7.40 4.45
C ARG A 172 -6.77 -7.40 3.01
N SER A 173 -8.01 -6.97 2.80
CA SER A 173 -8.55 -6.63 1.50
C SER A 173 -9.14 -5.22 1.57
N ARG A 174 -8.60 -4.31 0.79
CA ARG A 174 -9.04 -2.91 0.73
C ARG A 174 -9.64 -2.53 -0.61
N SER A 175 -9.30 -3.31 -1.65
CA SER A 175 -9.81 -3.09 -2.99
C SER A 175 -11.30 -3.42 -3.06
N GLN A 176 -12.10 -2.52 -3.60
CA GLN A 176 -13.47 -2.85 -3.98
C GLN A 176 -13.43 -3.70 -5.26
N PRO A 177 -14.16 -4.81 -5.34
CA PRO A 177 -14.28 -5.56 -6.57
C PRO A 177 -15.04 -4.76 -7.63
N SER A 178 -14.64 -4.91 -8.88
CA SER A 178 -15.39 -4.46 -10.05
C SER A 178 -15.83 -5.67 -10.86
N VAL A 179 -17.04 -5.62 -11.39
CA VAL A 179 -17.69 -6.72 -12.09
C VAL A 179 -18.00 -6.31 -13.51
N SER A 180 -17.58 -7.10 -14.47
CA SER A 180 -17.98 -6.94 -15.88
C SER A 180 -18.30 -8.32 -16.48
N GLY A 181 -19.53 -8.47 -16.90
CA GLY A 181 -20.04 -9.77 -17.34
C GLY A 181 -19.93 -10.85 -16.25
N ASN A 182 -19.30 -11.94 -16.59
CA ASN A 182 -19.06 -13.06 -15.67
C ASN A 182 -17.70 -13.02 -14.97
N VAL A 183 -17.02 -11.87 -14.95
CA VAL A 183 -15.70 -11.69 -14.34
C VAL A 183 -15.71 -10.65 -13.22
N ILE A 184 -15.03 -10.95 -12.13
CA ILE A 184 -14.77 -10.04 -11.02
C ILE A 184 -13.29 -9.67 -11.05
N TYR A 185 -12.99 -8.37 -11.09
CA TYR A 185 -11.64 -7.84 -11.02
C TYR A 185 -11.40 -7.23 -9.65
N ILE A 186 -10.31 -7.63 -8.98
CA ILE A 186 -10.02 -7.17 -7.63
C ILE A 186 -8.51 -7.15 -7.37
N GLY A 187 -8.05 -6.10 -6.69
CA GLY A 187 -6.67 -5.99 -6.25
C GLY A 187 -6.42 -6.63 -4.88
N GLY A 188 -5.22 -7.14 -4.68
CA GLY A 188 -4.78 -7.72 -3.42
C GLY A 188 -3.69 -6.90 -2.72
N GLN A 189 -3.57 -7.10 -1.40
CA GLN A 189 -2.47 -6.57 -0.60
C GLN A 189 -1.13 -7.20 -1.01
N ASN A 190 -1.15 -8.40 -1.55
CA ASN A 190 0.00 -9.15 -2.03
C ASN A 190 0.52 -8.67 -3.40
N SER A 191 0.17 -7.45 -3.79
CA SER A 191 0.60 -6.83 -5.07
C SER A 191 0.21 -7.65 -6.29
N ASN A 192 -1.00 -8.22 -6.28
CA ASN A 192 -1.58 -8.89 -7.44
C ASN A 192 -2.93 -8.26 -7.81
N LEU A 193 -3.19 -8.22 -9.10
CA LEU A 193 -4.50 -7.98 -9.67
C LEU A 193 -5.07 -9.33 -10.13
N TYR A 194 -6.30 -9.62 -9.74
CA TYR A 194 -6.99 -10.87 -10.04
C TYR A 194 -8.21 -10.63 -10.92
N ALA A 195 -8.42 -11.52 -11.88
CA ALA A 195 -9.70 -11.73 -12.53
C ALA A 195 -10.26 -13.08 -12.11
N LEU A 196 -11.41 -13.05 -11.44
CA LEU A 196 -12.08 -14.24 -10.91
C LEU A 196 -13.33 -14.54 -11.73
N ASP A 197 -13.60 -15.80 -11.97
CA ASP A 197 -14.89 -16.20 -12.51
C ASP A 197 -16.00 -15.95 -11.47
N ARG A 198 -17.03 -15.21 -11.85
CA ARG A 198 -18.11 -14.79 -10.95
C ARG A 198 -18.95 -15.99 -10.44
N GLU A 199 -19.06 -17.03 -11.26
CA GLU A 199 -19.92 -18.19 -10.92
C GLU A 199 -19.23 -19.18 -10.00
N ILE A 200 -17.91 -19.38 -10.17
CA ILE A 200 -17.15 -20.45 -9.51
C ILE A 200 -16.11 -19.90 -8.53
N GLY A 201 -15.63 -18.66 -8.72
CA GLY A 201 -14.59 -18.06 -7.88
C GLY A 201 -13.18 -18.54 -8.20
N CYS A 202 -12.96 -19.24 -9.30
CA CYS A 202 -11.63 -19.61 -9.76
C CYS A 202 -10.92 -18.41 -10.41
N VAL A 203 -9.59 -18.44 -10.44
CA VAL A 203 -8.76 -17.41 -11.06
C VAL A 203 -8.70 -17.62 -12.57
N ARG A 204 -9.24 -16.68 -13.34
CA ARG A 204 -9.10 -16.66 -14.81
C ARG A 204 -7.69 -16.23 -15.21
N TRP A 205 -7.21 -15.17 -14.58
CA TRP A 205 -5.83 -14.71 -14.66
C TRP A 205 -5.44 -13.91 -13.41
N MET A 206 -4.16 -13.83 -13.18
CA MET A 206 -3.55 -13.04 -12.12
C MET A 206 -2.28 -12.40 -12.67
N THR A 207 -2.06 -11.13 -12.33
CA THR A 207 -0.86 -10.41 -12.73
C THR A 207 -0.25 -9.67 -11.55
N LYS A 208 1.10 -9.64 -11.50
CA LYS A 208 1.84 -8.95 -10.44
C LYS A 208 1.88 -7.46 -10.72
N THR A 209 1.71 -6.65 -9.68
CA THR A 209 1.92 -5.20 -9.65
C THR A 209 3.13 -4.85 -8.79
N GLN A 210 3.63 -3.62 -8.87
CA GLN A 210 4.78 -3.20 -8.05
C GLN A 210 4.39 -2.90 -6.60
N GLY A 211 3.12 -2.62 -6.35
CA GLY A 211 2.58 -2.34 -5.02
C GLY A 211 1.17 -2.87 -4.81
N GLU A 212 0.73 -2.86 -3.56
CA GLU A 212 -0.64 -3.21 -3.17
C GLU A 212 -1.67 -2.39 -3.96
N ILE A 213 -2.72 -3.04 -4.46
CA ILE A 213 -3.88 -2.34 -5.05
C ILE A 213 -4.94 -2.18 -3.96
N ARG A 214 -5.22 -0.93 -3.58
CA ARG A 214 -6.22 -0.56 -2.56
C ARG A 214 -7.52 -0.02 -3.14
N SER A 215 -7.49 0.37 -4.39
CA SER A 215 -8.61 0.96 -5.11
C SER A 215 -9.39 -0.08 -5.91
N ALA A 216 -10.57 0.27 -6.38
CA ALA A 216 -11.29 -0.55 -7.35
C ALA A 216 -10.57 -0.49 -8.71
N PRO A 217 -10.31 -1.62 -9.36
CA PRO A 217 -9.98 -1.64 -10.78
C PRO A 217 -11.14 -1.04 -11.60
N VAL A 218 -10.84 -0.43 -12.71
CA VAL A 218 -11.85 0.12 -13.63
C VAL A 218 -11.80 -0.64 -14.94
N ILE A 219 -12.95 -1.13 -15.39
CA ILE A 219 -13.09 -1.80 -16.67
C ILE A 219 -13.73 -0.83 -17.64
N GLU A 220 -13.04 -0.54 -18.72
CA GLU A 220 -13.49 0.40 -19.75
C GLU A 220 -13.28 -0.15 -21.15
N LYS A 221 -14.22 0.17 -22.03
CA LYS A 221 -14.15 -0.17 -23.46
C LYS A 221 -13.44 0.96 -24.22
N ILE A 222 -12.32 0.63 -24.83
CA ILE A 222 -11.62 1.53 -25.75
C ILE A 222 -11.72 0.94 -27.15
N LYS A 223 -12.39 1.64 -28.04
CA LYS A 223 -12.74 1.13 -29.39
C LYS A 223 -13.57 -0.15 -29.31
N SER A 224 -13.00 -1.29 -29.62
CA SER A 224 -13.69 -2.61 -29.62
C SER A 224 -13.23 -3.53 -28.50
N GLU A 225 -12.22 -3.14 -27.73
CA GLU A 225 -11.55 -3.98 -26.73
C GLU A 225 -11.81 -3.46 -25.31
N TYR A 226 -11.76 -4.37 -24.33
CA TYR A 226 -11.94 -4.04 -22.93
C TYR A 226 -10.62 -4.09 -22.19
N PHE A 227 -10.38 -3.08 -21.37
CA PHE A 227 -9.16 -2.95 -20.59
C PHE A 227 -9.49 -2.77 -19.10
N VAL A 228 -8.56 -3.21 -18.26
CA VAL A 228 -8.59 -2.96 -16.81
C VAL A 228 -7.54 -1.92 -16.47
N TYR A 229 -7.96 -0.87 -15.80
CA TYR A 229 -7.09 0.17 -15.28
C TYR A 229 -7.03 0.08 -13.75
N ALA A 230 -5.84 0.18 -13.19
CA ALA A 230 -5.65 0.15 -11.74
C ALA A 230 -4.49 1.06 -11.32
N GLY A 231 -4.58 1.59 -10.10
CA GLY A 231 -3.48 2.29 -9.44
C GLY A 231 -2.97 1.50 -8.24
N ASP A 232 -1.67 1.50 -7.99
CA ASP A 232 -1.07 0.82 -6.86
C ASP A 232 -0.53 1.77 -5.77
N TYR A 233 -0.19 1.21 -4.64
CA TYR A 233 0.35 1.95 -3.48
C TYR A 233 1.76 2.49 -3.70
N GLU A 234 2.47 2.03 -4.76
CA GLU A 234 3.78 2.54 -5.16
C GLU A 234 3.71 3.69 -6.17
N GLY A 235 2.50 4.18 -6.48
CA GLY A 235 2.28 5.32 -7.37
C GLY A 235 2.38 4.97 -8.84
N ASN A 236 2.02 3.74 -9.23
CA ASN A 236 1.96 3.33 -10.62
C ASN A 236 0.51 3.20 -11.08
N VAL A 237 0.25 3.53 -12.32
CA VAL A 237 -0.99 3.25 -13.04
C VAL A 237 -0.72 2.22 -14.11
N TYR A 238 -1.63 1.29 -14.26
CA TYR A 238 -1.53 0.15 -15.17
C TYR A 238 -2.72 0.12 -16.13
N LYS A 239 -2.45 -0.38 -17.33
CA LYS A 239 -3.46 -0.84 -18.28
C LYS A 239 -3.20 -2.30 -18.60
N TYR A 240 -4.21 -3.12 -18.42
CA TYR A 240 -4.17 -4.55 -18.74
C TYR A 240 -5.28 -4.88 -19.75
N ASP A 241 -5.02 -5.85 -20.61
CA ASP A 241 -6.09 -6.50 -21.36
C ASP A 241 -7.05 -7.20 -20.40
N ALA A 242 -8.35 -6.95 -20.53
CA ALA A 242 -9.34 -7.46 -19.57
C ALA A 242 -9.56 -8.97 -19.68
N LEU A 243 -9.30 -9.55 -20.85
CA LEU A 243 -9.49 -10.97 -21.10
C LEU A 243 -8.30 -11.80 -20.62
N THR A 244 -7.08 -11.34 -20.89
CA THR A 244 -5.85 -12.11 -20.70
C THR A 244 -5.05 -11.70 -19.48
N GLY A 245 -5.23 -10.46 -18.97
CA GLY A 245 -4.39 -9.89 -17.92
C GLY A 245 -3.00 -9.44 -18.42
N GLU A 246 -2.77 -9.42 -19.74
CA GLU A 246 -1.54 -8.92 -20.33
C GLU A 246 -1.36 -7.43 -19.98
N ASN A 247 -0.15 -7.06 -19.53
CA ASN A 247 0.18 -5.67 -19.26
C ASN A 247 0.44 -4.93 -20.57
N ILE A 248 -0.41 -3.97 -20.92
CA ILE A 248 -0.26 -3.14 -22.12
C ILE A 248 0.74 -2.01 -21.87
N TRP A 249 0.59 -1.34 -20.71
CA TRP A 249 1.55 -0.34 -20.26
C TRP A 249 1.48 -0.13 -18.74
N THR A 250 2.58 0.40 -18.21
CA THR A 250 2.71 0.84 -16.81
C THR A 250 3.29 2.24 -16.79
N LYS A 251 2.61 3.17 -16.10
CA LYS A 251 3.06 4.55 -15.88
C LYS A 251 3.37 4.79 -14.43
N SER A 252 4.62 5.12 -14.12
CA SER A 252 5.03 5.57 -12.80
C SER A 252 4.77 7.07 -12.63
N LEU A 253 4.03 7.44 -11.59
CA LEU A 253 3.70 8.83 -11.25
C LEU A 253 4.66 9.40 -10.18
N ARG A 254 5.92 8.95 -10.18
CA ARG A 254 6.91 9.30 -9.14
C ARG A 254 7.46 10.73 -9.26
N TYR A 255 6.59 11.73 -9.52
CA TYR A 255 6.96 13.14 -9.48
C TYR A 255 7.29 13.64 -8.05
N HIS A 256 6.85 12.91 -7.03
CA HIS A 256 7.17 13.14 -5.63
C HIS A 256 7.54 11.81 -4.94
N PRO A 257 8.56 11.78 -4.05
CA PRO A 257 9.03 10.53 -3.46
C PRO A 257 7.99 9.84 -2.56
N ARG A 258 6.95 10.55 -2.13
CA ARG A 258 5.91 10.04 -1.23
C ARG A 258 4.57 9.77 -1.91
N VAL A 259 4.50 9.88 -3.24
CA VAL A 259 3.25 9.61 -3.96
C VAL A 259 2.80 8.17 -3.79
N ILE A 260 1.50 8.00 -3.55
CA ILE A 260 0.80 6.72 -3.51
C ILE A 260 -0.55 6.87 -4.22
N LEU A 261 -1.14 5.77 -4.68
CA LEU A 261 -2.49 5.78 -5.21
C LEU A 261 -3.38 4.90 -4.32
N THR A 262 -4.34 5.53 -3.67
CA THR A 262 -5.32 4.88 -2.79
C THR A 262 -6.76 5.10 -3.28
N GLY A 263 -6.96 6.12 -4.09
CA GLY A 263 -8.22 6.38 -4.79
C GLY A 263 -8.30 5.61 -6.11
N SER A 264 -9.53 5.20 -6.48
CA SER A 264 -9.74 4.57 -7.78
C SER A 264 -9.56 5.58 -8.90
N VAL A 265 -8.88 5.15 -9.96
CA VAL A 265 -8.83 5.92 -11.21
C VAL A 265 -10.23 6.01 -11.83
N ARG A 266 -10.44 6.96 -12.70
CA ARG A 266 -11.65 7.07 -13.49
C ARG A 266 -11.29 7.18 -14.96
N VAL A 267 -11.94 6.43 -15.81
CA VAL A 267 -11.77 6.54 -17.25
C VAL A 267 -13.02 7.18 -17.84
N TYR A 268 -12.85 8.20 -18.65
CA TYR A 268 -13.92 8.86 -19.37
C TYR A 268 -13.34 9.53 -20.61
N ASP A 269 -13.97 9.32 -21.78
CA ASP A 269 -13.59 9.90 -23.07
C ASP A 269 -12.09 9.69 -23.38
N GLU A 270 -11.63 8.44 -23.26
CA GLU A 270 -10.25 8.02 -23.47
C GLU A 270 -9.20 8.72 -22.58
N ILE A 271 -9.65 9.37 -21.48
CA ILE A 271 -8.80 10.00 -20.49
C ILE A 271 -8.93 9.26 -19.15
N ILE A 272 -7.78 8.99 -18.51
CA ILE A 272 -7.72 8.45 -17.16
C ILE A 272 -7.49 9.59 -16.18
N TYR A 273 -8.39 9.78 -15.24
CA TYR A 273 -8.26 10.72 -14.12
C TYR A 273 -7.73 9.99 -12.91
N VAL A 274 -6.55 10.36 -12.46
CA VAL A 274 -5.83 9.70 -11.37
C VAL A 274 -5.80 10.62 -10.16
N PRO A 275 -6.49 10.27 -9.05
CA PRO A 275 -6.40 11.04 -7.82
C PRO A 275 -5.04 10.80 -7.15
N LEU A 276 -4.35 11.89 -6.83
CA LEU A 276 -3.00 11.88 -6.28
C LEU A 276 -3.06 11.93 -4.74
N SER A 277 -2.39 11.00 -4.09
CA SER A 277 -2.25 10.91 -2.63
C SER A 277 -0.78 10.73 -2.24
N SER A 278 -0.46 10.93 -0.95
CA SER A 278 0.89 10.71 -0.44
C SER A 278 0.92 9.92 0.87
N ARG A 279 2.10 9.43 1.23
CA ARG A 279 2.38 8.82 2.54
C ARG A 279 2.77 9.86 3.60
N GLU A 280 2.88 11.14 3.27
CA GLU A 280 3.32 12.16 4.22
C GLU A 280 2.46 12.22 5.49
N TRP A 281 1.19 11.75 5.43
CA TRP A 281 0.35 11.59 6.61
C TRP A 281 0.95 10.63 7.66
N ALA A 282 1.74 9.64 7.25
CA ALA A 282 2.44 8.73 8.15
C ALA A 282 3.87 9.23 8.45
N ASP A 283 4.57 9.72 7.44
CA ASP A 283 5.93 10.22 7.58
C ASP A 283 5.99 11.47 8.47
N GLY A 284 4.93 12.30 8.46
CA GLY A 284 4.80 13.48 9.32
C GLY A 284 4.68 13.18 10.81
N ALA A 285 4.47 11.92 11.21
CA ALA A 285 4.57 11.49 12.60
C ALA A 285 6.04 11.42 13.08
N ASN A 286 7.00 11.41 12.15
CA ASN A 286 8.42 11.47 12.48
C ASN A 286 8.82 12.94 12.69
N PRO A 287 9.30 13.34 13.88
CA PRO A 287 9.70 14.72 14.16
C PRO A 287 10.90 15.20 13.32
N ASP A 288 11.66 14.27 12.72
CA ASP A 288 12.78 14.61 11.84
C ASP A 288 12.35 14.78 10.37
N TYR A 289 11.10 14.48 10.02
CA TYR A 289 10.59 14.68 8.68
C TYR A 289 10.08 16.11 8.46
N GLU A 290 10.61 16.78 7.44
CA GLU A 290 10.17 18.12 7.04
C GLU A 290 8.83 18.00 6.28
N CYS A 291 7.73 18.07 6.99
CA CYS A 291 6.39 17.89 6.45
C CYS A 291 5.73 19.24 6.15
N CYS A 292 4.96 19.40 5.09
CA CYS A 292 4.67 18.42 4.03
C CYS A 292 4.85 19.14 2.69
N THR A 293 5.48 18.49 1.75
CA THR A 293 5.79 19.10 0.44
C THR A 293 4.91 18.55 -0.70
N PHE A 294 4.22 17.44 -0.46
CA PHE A 294 3.32 16.86 -1.44
C PHE A 294 2.08 17.73 -1.65
N ARG A 295 1.68 17.87 -2.88
CA ARG A 295 0.41 18.50 -3.25
C ARG A 295 -0.54 17.46 -3.84
N GLY A 296 -1.69 17.26 -3.18
CA GLY A 296 -2.78 16.45 -3.72
C GLY A 296 -3.40 17.11 -4.95
N GLY A 297 -3.97 16.30 -5.81
CA GLY A 297 -4.58 16.78 -7.04
C GLY A 297 -5.09 15.66 -7.91
N VAL A 298 -5.24 15.95 -9.19
CA VAL A 298 -5.64 14.99 -10.22
C VAL A 298 -4.65 15.09 -11.38
N MET A 299 -4.16 13.95 -11.83
CA MET A 299 -3.40 13.81 -13.07
C MET A 299 -4.28 13.17 -14.13
N ALA A 300 -4.30 13.72 -15.34
CA ALA A 300 -4.93 13.13 -16.49
C ALA A 300 -3.90 12.43 -17.35
N LEU A 301 -4.19 11.17 -17.70
CA LEU A 301 -3.38 10.38 -18.63
C LEU A 301 -4.22 10.01 -19.85
N ASP A 302 -3.59 9.90 -20.99
CA ASP A 302 -4.17 9.28 -22.18
C ASP A 302 -4.42 7.78 -21.91
N ALA A 303 -5.64 7.29 -22.08
CA ALA A 303 -6.01 5.92 -21.77
C ALA A 303 -5.42 4.89 -22.75
N ILE A 304 -4.95 5.32 -23.92
CA ILE A 304 -4.35 4.44 -24.92
C ILE A 304 -2.85 4.28 -24.63
N THR A 305 -2.15 5.40 -24.44
CA THR A 305 -0.68 5.46 -24.36
C THR A 305 -0.12 5.52 -22.95
N GLY A 306 -0.92 5.96 -21.96
CA GLY A 306 -0.44 6.23 -20.59
C GLY A 306 0.35 7.53 -20.46
N GLU A 307 0.40 8.37 -21.50
CA GLU A 307 1.10 9.66 -21.43
C GLU A 307 0.32 10.67 -20.59
N GLU A 308 1.06 11.51 -19.87
CA GLU A 308 0.47 12.59 -19.10
C GLU A 308 -0.04 13.68 -20.02
N LEU A 309 -1.32 14.03 -19.87
CA LEU A 309 -1.96 15.12 -20.58
C LEU A 309 -1.88 16.43 -19.80
N TRP A 310 -2.18 16.37 -18.50
CA TRP A 310 -2.09 17.49 -17.58
C TRP A 310 -2.13 17.03 -16.11
N THR A 311 -1.67 17.91 -15.22
CA THR A 311 -1.82 17.73 -13.77
C THR A 311 -2.38 19.02 -13.15
N THR A 312 -3.42 18.86 -12.33
CA THR A 312 -4.01 19.95 -11.54
C THR A 312 -3.91 19.64 -10.06
N TYR A 313 -3.44 20.61 -9.29
CA TYR A 313 -3.30 20.49 -7.85
C TYR A 313 -4.46 21.17 -7.13
N SER A 314 -4.97 20.53 -6.06
CA SER A 314 -6.02 21.11 -5.20
C SER A 314 -5.53 22.37 -4.47
N ILE A 315 -4.22 22.42 -4.17
CA ILE A 315 -3.54 23.61 -3.65
C ILE A 315 -2.52 24.06 -4.70
N PRO A 316 -2.77 25.16 -5.43
CA PRO A 316 -1.95 25.55 -6.58
C PRO A 316 -0.56 26.04 -6.18
N VAL A 317 -0.41 26.60 -4.97
CA VAL A 317 0.86 27.13 -4.48
C VAL A 317 1.61 26.04 -3.71
N PRO A 318 2.91 25.80 -3.99
CA PRO A 318 3.73 24.92 -3.17
C PRO A 318 3.80 25.38 -1.72
N ALA A 319 3.94 24.44 -0.78
CA ALA A 319 4.17 24.73 0.62
C ALA A 319 5.41 25.60 0.79
N LYS A 320 5.36 26.56 1.73
CA LYS A 320 6.44 27.49 2.04
C LYS A 320 6.67 27.52 3.54
N HIS A 321 7.92 27.52 3.94
CA HIS A 321 8.31 27.76 5.32
C HIS A 321 7.92 29.20 5.74
N LEU A 322 7.10 29.30 6.79
CA LEU A 322 6.64 30.59 7.30
C LEU A 322 7.44 31.11 8.50
N GLY A 323 8.49 30.42 8.91
CA GLY A 323 9.38 30.80 10.01
C GLY A 323 9.28 29.89 11.23
N ASP A 324 8.31 28.98 11.27
CA ASP A 324 8.09 28.07 12.39
C ASP A 324 8.90 26.78 12.25
N TYR A 325 9.32 26.25 13.40
CA TYR A 325 10.06 25.00 13.51
C TYR A 325 9.39 24.08 14.52
N ASN A 326 9.44 22.77 14.29
CA ASN A 326 8.99 21.79 15.26
C ASN A 326 9.98 21.61 16.41
N GLU A 327 9.67 20.79 17.40
CA GLU A 327 10.50 20.52 18.58
C GLU A 327 11.90 19.96 18.22
N SER A 328 12.02 19.28 17.09
CA SER A 328 13.30 18.76 16.54
C SER A 328 14.04 19.78 15.66
N GLY A 329 13.57 21.03 15.55
CA GLY A 329 14.19 22.07 14.75
C GLY A 329 14.01 21.92 13.24
N LYS A 330 13.05 21.10 12.80
CA LYS A 330 12.68 20.97 11.37
C LYS A 330 11.66 22.04 10.99
N LYS A 331 11.74 22.51 9.77
CA LYS A 331 10.81 23.50 9.23
C LYS A 331 9.37 22.96 9.19
N ILE A 332 8.43 23.76 9.61
CA ILE A 332 7.01 23.56 9.38
C ILE A 332 6.66 24.29 8.07
N LEU A 333 6.13 23.53 7.10
CA LEU A 333 5.80 24.01 5.76
C LEU A 333 4.31 24.28 5.60
#